data_62df091fa96b3517f021189b986e2fe8
#
_entry.id   62df091fa96b3517f021189b986e2fe8
#
_cell.length_a   1.000
_cell.length_b   1.000
_cell.length_c   1.000
_cell.angle_alpha   90.00
_cell.angle_beta   90.00
_cell.angle_gamma   90.00
#
_symmetry.space_group_name_H-M   'P 1'
#
loop_
_entity.id
_entity.type
_entity.pdbx_description
1 polymer ?
#
loop_
_entity_poly.entity_id
_entity_poly.type
_entity_poly.pdbx_seq_one_letter_code
_entity_poly.pdbx_strand_id
1 'polypeptide(L)'
;MNWIQALLLGLVQGLTEFLPVSSSGHLMIVRELLGVDGEGFLDFTVTVHLATVLSTLVVFWKPICRLLAGFFKFKYNDETDYVFKIVVSMIPVAFVGLLFKDKVEALFGDSLTTVGICLLVTAVLLVLSDTLPRLLAHGTDIASGESQVRPFTRSGREARNGISYWQAFVVGIGQALAVAPGLSRSGTTIATGLICGVKREVMAQFSFLMVLVPILGEQFLDLLKVVGGDAVLGGGVSPLCLAAGFIAAFISGLLACKAMIALVRKAKLSWFALYCLVVAVLIFIFA
;
A
#
# COMPACT_ATOMS: atom_id res chain seq x y z
N MET A 1 9.79 -0.91 -25.44
CA MET A 1 9.56 0.31 -24.59
C MET A 1 10.63 1.36 -24.89
N ASN A 2 10.25 2.64 -25.10
CA ASN A 2 11.20 3.76 -25.24
C ASN A 2 11.35 4.53 -23.89
N TRP A 3 12.34 5.44 -23.84
CA TRP A 3 12.66 6.15 -22.58
C TRP A 3 11.56 7.11 -22.11
N ILE A 4 10.72 7.66 -23.01
CA ILE A 4 9.59 8.53 -22.64
C ILE A 4 8.49 7.68 -22.01
N GLN A 5 8.17 6.51 -22.59
CA GLN A 5 7.22 5.56 -22.00
C GLN A 5 7.68 5.11 -20.61
N ALA A 6 8.99 4.80 -20.47
CA ALA A 6 9.58 4.44 -19.19
C ALA A 6 9.47 5.55 -18.14
N LEU A 7 9.74 6.79 -18.53
CA LEU A 7 9.61 7.97 -17.66
C LEU A 7 8.15 8.17 -17.21
N LEU A 8 7.18 8.09 -18.14
CA LEU A 8 5.76 8.24 -17.82
C LEU A 8 5.27 7.13 -16.88
N LEU A 9 5.63 5.87 -17.15
CA LEU A 9 5.30 4.74 -16.27
C LEU A 9 5.95 4.89 -14.90
N GLY A 10 7.20 5.35 -14.84
CA GLY A 10 7.88 5.65 -13.57
C GLY A 10 7.19 6.77 -12.77
N LEU A 11 6.75 7.84 -13.42
CA LEU A 11 5.97 8.91 -12.79
C LEU A 11 4.64 8.38 -12.24
N VAL A 12 3.93 7.58 -13.03
CA VAL A 12 2.66 6.96 -12.60
C VAL A 12 2.89 6.07 -11.39
N GLN A 13 3.89 5.19 -11.44
CA GLN A 13 4.25 4.33 -10.30
C GLN A 13 4.51 5.16 -9.04
N GLY A 14 5.41 6.13 -9.11
CA GLY A 14 5.79 6.91 -7.94
C GLY A 14 4.63 7.72 -7.34
N LEU A 15 3.75 8.28 -8.17
CA LEU A 15 2.59 9.01 -7.71
C LEU A 15 1.54 8.08 -7.09
N THR A 16 1.23 6.96 -7.72
CA THR A 16 0.10 6.10 -7.34
C THR A 16 0.44 5.06 -6.27
N GLU A 17 1.71 4.73 -6.03
CA GLU A 17 2.13 3.75 -5.01
C GLU A 17 1.68 4.14 -3.61
N PHE A 18 1.76 5.42 -3.29
CA PHE A 18 1.43 5.93 -1.95
C PHE A 18 -0.04 6.34 -1.82
N LEU A 19 -0.66 6.71 -2.92
CA LEU A 19 -2.07 7.08 -2.95
C LEU A 19 -2.96 5.82 -2.86
N PRO A 20 -4.12 5.90 -2.24
CA PRO A 20 -5.01 4.74 -2.11
C PRO A 20 -5.81 4.47 -3.40
N VAL A 21 -5.09 4.33 -4.54
CA VAL A 21 -5.68 4.24 -5.89
C VAL A 21 -5.18 3.06 -6.73
N SER A 22 -4.32 2.19 -6.19
CA SER A 22 -3.71 1.04 -6.87
C SER A 22 -2.68 1.40 -7.94
N SER A 23 -1.41 1.35 -7.59
CA SER A 23 -0.29 1.58 -8.53
C SER A 23 -0.21 0.52 -9.63
N SER A 24 -0.36 -0.76 -9.26
CA SER A 24 -0.36 -1.87 -10.23
C SER A 24 -1.47 -1.72 -11.28
N GLY A 25 -2.68 -1.36 -10.85
CA GLY A 25 -3.78 -1.10 -11.77
C GLY A 25 -3.48 0.06 -12.73
N HIS A 26 -2.92 1.16 -12.23
CA HIS A 26 -2.56 2.31 -13.07
C HIS A 26 -1.41 2.00 -14.02
N LEU A 27 -0.42 1.22 -13.59
CA LEU A 27 0.65 0.74 -14.49
C LEU A 27 0.09 -0.09 -15.63
N MET A 28 -0.87 -0.99 -15.36
CA MET A 28 -1.52 -1.80 -16.41
C MET A 28 -2.31 -0.91 -17.39
N ILE A 29 -3.09 0.04 -16.88
CA ILE A 29 -3.84 0.98 -17.73
C ILE A 29 -2.90 1.78 -18.64
N VAL A 30 -1.86 2.38 -18.05
CA VAL A 30 -0.93 3.25 -18.81
C VAL A 30 -0.07 2.43 -19.75
N ARG A 31 0.31 1.19 -19.38
CA ARG A 31 0.98 0.25 -20.29
C ARG A 31 0.15 0.01 -21.56
N GLU A 32 -1.13 -0.29 -21.40
CA GLU A 32 -2.05 -0.54 -22.51
C GLU A 32 -2.22 0.72 -23.39
N LEU A 33 -2.45 1.87 -22.76
CA LEU A 33 -2.59 3.15 -23.47
C LEU A 33 -1.34 3.56 -24.25
N LEU A 34 -0.15 3.20 -23.77
CA LEU A 34 1.12 3.50 -24.42
C LEU A 34 1.53 2.42 -25.43
N GLY A 35 0.79 1.32 -25.56
CA GLY A 35 1.11 0.20 -26.43
C GLY A 35 2.48 -0.43 -26.07
N VAL A 36 2.77 -0.60 -24.77
CA VAL A 36 4.03 -1.20 -24.33
C VAL A 36 3.85 -2.71 -24.26
N ASP A 37 4.68 -3.44 -25.04
CA ASP A 37 4.68 -4.89 -25.08
C ASP A 37 4.97 -5.50 -23.71
N GLY A 38 4.45 -6.71 -23.47
CA GLY A 38 4.60 -7.43 -22.19
C GLY A 38 6.03 -7.91 -21.92
N GLU A 39 6.84 -8.05 -22.97
CA GLU A 39 8.21 -8.52 -22.86
C GLU A 39 9.09 -7.50 -22.12
N GLY A 40 9.70 -7.92 -21.00
CA GLY A 40 10.50 -7.06 -20.12
C GLY A 40 9.69 -6.10 -19.24
N PHE A 41 8.35 -6.04 -19.36
CA PHE A 41 7.53 -5.14 -18.53
C PHE A 41 7.56 -5.54 -17.05
N LEU A 42 7.66 -6.82 -16.75
CA LEU A 42 7.77 -7.31 -15.36
C LEU A 42 9.03 -6.78 -14.70
N ASP A 43 10.19 -6.89 -15.37
CA ASP A 43 11.46 -6.40 -14.84
C ASP A 43 11.49 -4.89 -14.67
N PHE A 44 10.86 -4.17 -15.61
CA PHE A 44 10.66 -2.73 -15.47
C PHE A 44 9.81 -2.41 -14.24
N THR A 45 8.72 -3.15 -14.02
CA THR A 45 7.83 -2.99 -12.87
C THR A 45 8.57 -3.21 -11.56
N VAL A 46 9.38 -4.27 -11.46
CA VAL A 46 10.24 -4.53 -10.28
C VAL A 46 11.19 -3.35 -10.04
N THR A 47 11.79 -2.81 -11.09
CA THR A 47 12.71 -1.67 -11.01
C THR A 47 12.05 -0.41 -10.47
N VAL A 48 10.84 -0.06 -10.95
CA VAL A 48 10.14 1.15 -10.48
C VAL A 48 9.53 0.96 -9.08
N HIS A 49 9.17 -0.28 -8.70
CA HIS A 49 8.79 -0.60 -7.33
C HIS A 49 9.97 -0.44 -6.37
N LEU A 50 11.16 -0.93 -6.75
CA LEU A 50 12.37 -0.72 -5.95
C LEU A 50 12.65 0.77 -5.73
N ALA A 51 12.45 1.61 -6.75
CA ALA A 51 12.59 3.05 -6.64
C ALA A 51 11.64 3.66 -5.59
N THR A 52 10.37 3.24 -5.58
CA THR A 52 9.38 3.71 -4.59
C THR A 52 9.65 3.17 -3.18
N VAL A 53 10.18 1.96 -3.05
CA VAL A 53 10.68 1.43 -1.77
C VAL A 53 11.80 2.31 -1.20
N LEU A 54 12.78 2.66 -2.03
CA LEU A 54 13.85 3.57 -1.62
C LEU A 54 13.31 4.96 -1.24
N SER A 55 12.31 5.48 -1.96
CA SER A 55 11.60 6.70 -1.58
C SER A 55 10.99 6.61 -0.19
N THR A 56 10.35 5.47 0.13
CA THR A 56 9.78 5.22 1.45
C THR A 56 10.86 5.17 2.53
N LEU A 57 11.96 4.46 2.27
CA LEU A 57 13.09 4.39 3.20
C LEU A 57 13.67 5.76 3.51
N VAL A 58 13.81 6.63 2.49
CA VAL A 58 14.29 8.01 2.68
C VAL A 58 13.30 8.83 3.51
N VAL A 59 12.01 8.78 3.20
CA VAL A 59 10.98 9.57 3.93
C VAL A 59 10.83 9.10 5.37
N PHE A 60 10.86 7.78 5.60
CA PHE A 60 10.70 7.18 6.93
C PHE A 60 12.04 6.82 7.60
N TRP A 61 13.17 7.33 7.11
CA TRP A 61 14.50 7.02 7.66
C TRP A 61 14.58 7.20 9.17
N LYS A 62 14.16 8.38 9.67
CA LYS A 62 14.20 8.66 11.11
C LYS A 62 13.30 7.74 11.95
N PRO A 63 12.01 7.54 11.61
CA PRO A 63 11.17 6.53 12.25
C PRO A 63 11.76 5.12 12.24
N ILE A 64 12.29 4.67 11.11
CA ILE A 64 12.88 3.34 10.96
C ILE A 64 14.11 3.18 11.86
N CYS A 65 15.05 4.12 11.82
CA CYS A 65 16.24 4.09 12.68
C CYS A 65 15.86 4.10 14.17
N ARG A 66 14.85 4.88 14.55
CA ARG A 66 14.35 4.92 15.92
C ARG A 66 13.77 3.57 16.34
N LEU A 67 12.94 2.95 15.52
CA LEU A 67 12.35 1.65 15.80
C LEU A 67 13.42 0.56 15.93
N LEU A 68 14.39 0.53 15.01
CA LEU A 68 15.50 -0.42 15.06
C LEU A 68 16.37 -0.20 16.30
N ALA A 69 16.77 1.04 16.59
CA ALA A 69 17.56 1.35 17.77
C ALA A 69 16.85 1.00 19.08
N GLY A 70 15.52 1.18 19.15
CA GLY A 70 14.72 0.79 20.30
C GLY A 70 14.58 -0.74 20.44
N PHE A 71 14.37 -1.43 19.33
CA PHE A 71 14.23 -2.88 19.25
C PHE A 71 15.51 -3.61 19.71
N PHE A 72 16.67 -3.18 19.23
CA PHE A 72 17.98 -3.77 19.59
C PHE A 72 18.46 -3.45 21.01
N LYS A 73 17.68 -2.68 21.79
CA LYS A 73 17.94 -2.56 23.25
C LYS A 73 17.55 -3.81 24.04
N PHE A 74 16.89 -4.77 23.40
CA PHE A 74 16.40 -6.02 24.01
C PHE A 74 15.57 -5.79 25.29
N LYS A 75 14.84 -4.66 25.34
CA LYS A 75 13.90 -4.30 26.42
C LYS A 75 12.53 -4.04 25.81
N TYR A 76 11.47 -4.44 26.51
CA TYR A 76 10.11 -4.16 26.08
C TYR A 76 9.78 -2.66 26.28
N ASN A 77 10.01 -1.90 25.22
CA ASN A 77 9.74 -0.46 25.12
C ASN A 77 8.66 -0.17 24.06
N ASP A 78 8.39 1.12 23.78
CA ASP A 78 7.38 1.52 22.79
C ASP A 78 7.76 1.12 21.37
N GLU A 79 9.04 1.19 21.04
CA GLU A 79 9.58 0.78 19.75
C GLU A 79 9.44 -0.73 19.54
N THR A 80 9.78 -1.53 20.55
CA THR A 80 9.65 -3.00 20.51
C THR A 80 8.18 -3.42 20.39
N ASP A 81 7.28 -2.80 21.15
CA ASP A 81 5.83 -3.03 21.05
C ASP A 81 5.30 -2.70 19.64
N TYR A 82 5.77 -1.60 19.04
CA TYR A 82 5.39 -1.21 17.69
C TYR A 82 5.88 -2.21 16.64
N VAL A 83 7.12 -2.66 16.74
CA VAL A 83 7.70 -3.70 15.86
C VAL A 83 6.91 -4.99 15.96
N PHE A 84 6.55 -5.45 17.17
CA PHE A 84 5.72 -6.65 17.32
C PHE A 84 4.33 -6.50 16.71
N LYS A 85 3.71 -5.33 16.74
CA LYS A 85 2.45 -5.06 16.04
C LYS A 85 2.60 -5.14 14.53
N ILE A 86 3.72 -4.64 13.97
CA ILE A 86 4.04 -4.84 12.56
C ILE A 86 4.18 -6.34 12.27
N VAL A 87 4.93 -7.09 13.06
CA VAL A 87 5.09 -8.55 12.88
C VAL A 87 3.75 -9.27 12.94
N VAL A 88 2.88 -8.94 13.90
CA VAL A 88 1.54 -9.52 14.00
C VAL A 88 0.69 -9.21 12.77
N SER A 89 0.81 -8.01 12.21
CA SER A 89 0.11 -7.64 10.97
C SER A 89 0.63 -8.37 9.74
N MET A 90 1.86 -8.92 9.78
CA MET A 90 2.43 -9.71 8.68
C MET A 90 1.90 -11.16 8.67
N ILE A 91 1.36 -11.69 9.76
CA ILE A 91 0.90 -13.08 9.83
C ILE A 91 -0.14 -13.40 8.75
N PRO A 92 -1.25 -12.64 8.59
CA PRO A 92 -2.22 -12.90 7.53
C PRO A 92 -1.62 -12.76 6.12
N VAL A 93 -0.75 -11.79 5.92
CA VAL A 93 -0.09 -11.54 4.62
C VAL A 93 0.83 -12.69 4.24
N ALA A 94 1.67 -13.14 5.19
CA ALA A 94 2.55 -14.28 4.99
C ALA A 94 1.75 -15.55 4.68
N PHE A 95 0.64 -15.78 5.40
CA PHE A 95 -0.23 -16.93 5.15
C PHE A 95 -0.79 -16.92 3.73
N VAL A 96 -1.34 -15.79 3.28
CA VAL A 96 -1.90 -15.67 1.91
C VAL A 96 -0.80 -15.67 0.85
N GLY A 97 0.29 -14.92 1.05
CA GLY A 97 1.37 -14.80 0.09
C GLY A 97 2.16 -16.09 -0.10
N LEU A 98 2.32 -16.92 0.94
CA LEU A 98 3.06 -18.19 0.83
C LEU A 98 2.18 -19.36 0.32
N LEU A 99 0.89 -19.40 0.70
CA LEU A 99 0.05 -20.56 0.43
C LEU A 99 -0.93 -20.37 -0.73
N PHE A 100 -1.25 -19.12 -1.08
CA PHE A 100 -2.32 -18.81 -2.03
C PHE A 100 -1.89 -17.85 -3.15
N LYS A 101 -0.61 -17.46 -3.25
CA LYS A 101 -0.12 -16.50 -4.25
C LYS A 101 -0.52 -16.93 -5.66
N ASP A 102 -0.19 -18.14 -6.06
CA ASP A 102 -0.47 -18.65 -7.41
C ASP A 102 -1.98 -18.70 -7.72
N LYS A 103 -2.81 -19.03 -6.71
CA LYS A 103 -4.27 -19.04 -6.86
C LYS A 103 -4.84 -17.63 -7.00
N VAL A 104 -4.29 -16.67 -6.27
CA VAL A 104 -4.69 -15.26 -6.36
C VAL A 104 -4.30 -14.72 -7.73
N GLU A 105 -3.07 -14.94 -8.19
CA GLU A 105 -2.62 -14.55 -9.52
C GLU A 105 -3.47 -15.18 -10.64
N ALA A 106 -3.78 -16.47 -10.53
CA ALA A 106 -4.63 -17.17 -11.50
C ALA A 106 -6.08 -16.66 -11.52
N LEU A 107 -6.64 -16.26 -10.36
CA LEU A 107 -8.01 -15.75 -10.27
C LEU A 107 -8.15 -14.35 -10.85
N PHE A 108 -7.14 -13.51 -10.65
CA PHE A 108 -7.23 -12.10 -11.00
C PHE A 108 -6.64 -11.79 -12.38
N GLY A 109 -5.70 -12.58 -12.90
CA GLY A 109 -5.12 -12.43 -14.25
C GLY A 109 -4.66 -10.99 -14.57
N ASP A 110 -4.28 -10.78 -15.83
CA ASP A 110 -3.85 -9.46 -16.34
C ASP A 110 -4.99 -8.67 -17.03
N SER A 111 -6.25 -8.93 -16.66
CA SER A 111 -7.41 -8.29 -17.28
C SER A 111 -7.66 -6.90 -16.69
N LEU A 112 -7.83 -5.89 -17.56
CA LEU A 112 -8.26 -4.54 -17.15
C LEU A 112 -9.63 -4.56 -16.46
N THR A 113 -10.53 -5.47 -16.83
CA THR A 113 -11.82 -5.64 -16.14
C THR A 113 -11.63 -5.97 -14.67
N THR A 114 -10.67 -6.85 -14.36
CA THR A 114 -10.31 -7.19 -12.96
C THR A 114 -9.78 -5.98 -12.21
N VAL A 115 -8.93 -5.17 -12.85
CA VAL A 115 -8.46 -3.91 -12.27
C VAL A 115 -9.64 -2.98 -11.96
N GLY A 116 -10.60 -2.85 -12.88
CA GLY A 116 -11.82 -2.06 -12.68
C GLY A 116 -12.62 -2.51 -11.45
N ILE A 117 -12.83 -3.83 -11.30
CA ILE A 117 -13.52 -4.40 -10.13
C ILE A 117 -12.74 -4.11 -8.84
N CYS A 118 -11.43 -4.29 -8.85
CA CYS A 118 -10.58 -4.02 -7.68
C CYS A 118 -10.57 -2.53 -7.29
N LEU A 119 -10.63 -1.61 -8.26
CA LEU A 119 -10.78 -0.18 -8.00
C LEU A 119 -12.15 0.15 -7.40
N LEU A 120 -13.24 -0.50 -7.83
CA LEU A 120 -14.55 -0.37 -7.19
C LEU A 120 -14.53 -0.84 -5.74
N VAL A 121 -13.91 -2.00 -5.46
CA VAL A 121 -13.74 -2.49 -4.09
C VAL A 121 -12.94 -1.49 -3.25
N THR A 122 -11.85 -0.95 -3.79
CA THR A 122 -11.07 0.10 -3.13
C THR A 122 -11.94 1.33 -2.83
N ALA A 123 -12.73 1.79 -3.80
CA ALA A 123 -13.62 2.94 -3.64
C ALA A 123 -14.63 2.70 -2.49
N VAL A 124 -15.26 1.53 -2.46
CA VAL A 124 -16.21 1.16 -1.39
C VAL A 124 -15.53 1.17 -0.02
N LEU A 125 -14.35 0.55 0.11
CA LEU A 125 -13.59 0.53 1.37
C LEU A 125 -13.23 1.94 1.84
N LEU A 126 -12.82 2.83 0.94
CA LEU A 126 -12.46 4.21 1.27
C LEU A 126 -13.69 5.02 1.73
N VAL A 127 -14.86 4.84 1.10
CA VAL A 127 -16.12 5.46 1.56
C VAL A 127 -16.51 4.93 2.93
N LEU A 128 -16.46 3.61 3.11
CA LEU A 128 -16.79 3.00 4.41
C LEU A 128 -15.85 3.50 5.52
N SER A 129 -14.59 3.72 5.24
CA SER A 129 -13.62 4.22 6.22
C SER A 129 -13.91 5.64 6.71
N ASP A 130 -14.56 6.46 5.88
CA ASP A 130 -14.96 7.83 6.25
C ASP A 130 -16.35 7.90 6.90
N THR A 131 -17.24 6.96 6.58
CA THR A 131 -18.66 7.00 7.01
C THR A 131 -18.92 6.14 8.24
N LEU A 132 -18.44 4.90 8.26
CA LEU A 132 -18.76 3.91 9.29
C LEU A 132 -18.34 4.35 10.71
N PRO A 133 -17.11 4.88 10.95
CA PRO A 133 -16.73 5.36 12.27
C PRO A 133 -17.64 6.49 12.79
N ARG A 134 -18.14 7.34 11.89
CA ARG A 134 -19.09 8.43 12.26
C ARG A 134 -20.45 7.91 12.61
N LEU A 135 -20.98 6.92 11.87
CA LEU A 135 -22.26 6.30 12.16
C LEU A 135 -22.25 5.57 13.50
N LEU A 136 -21.16 4.85 13.79
CA LEU A 136 -20.98 4.14 15.06
C LEU A 136 -20.83 5.11 16.24
N ALA A 137 -20.16 6.26 16.04
CA ALA A 137 -20.05 7.30 17.05
C ALA A 137 -21.40 7.94 17.38
N HIS A 138 -22.24 8.25 16.36
CA HIS A 138 -23.58 8.83 16.58
C HIS A 138 -24.53 7.91 17.39
N GLY A 139 -24.36 6.60 17.31
CA GLY A 139 -25.15 5.63 18.07
C GLY A 139 -24.82 5.59 19.58
N THR A 140 -23.65 6.13 19.98
CA THR A 140 -23.18 6.14 21.38
C THR A 140 -23.28 7.51 22.05
N ASP A 141 -23.39 8.61 21.30
CA ASP A 141 -23.33 9.98 21.81
C ASP A 141 -24.66 10.54 22.32
N ILE A 142 -25.76 9.80 22.21
CA ILE A 142 -27.05 10.20 22.81
C ILE A 142 -27.00 10.11 24.34
N ALA A 143 -26.05 9.44 24.94
CA ALA A 143 -25.96 9.20 26.39
C ALA A 143 -24.86 9.97 27.12
N SER A 144 -23.87 10.56 26.44
CA SER A 144 -22.80 11.31 27.12
C SER A 144 -22.17 12.34 26.16
N GLY A 145 -22.43 13.62 26.40
CA GLY A 145 -22.03 14.76 25.57
C GLY A 145 -20.51 14.99 25.32
N GLU A 146 -19.75 13.95 25.14
CA GLU A 146 -18.32 14.00 24.74
C GLU A 146 -18.07 13.17 23.48
N SER A 147 -17.79 13.87 22.39
CA SER A 147 -17.40 13.33 21.09
C SER A 147 -16.00 12.69 21.13
N GLN A 148 -15.87 11.54 21.77
CA GLN A 148 -14.68 10.71 21.64
C GLN A 148 -15.03 9.40 20.95
N VAL A 149 -14.62 9.24 19.66
CA VAL A 149 -14.60 7.96 18.98
C VAL A 149 -13.72 7.01 19.81
N ARG A 150 -14.34 6.17 20.65
CA ARG A 150 -13.61 5.19 21.44
C ARG A 150 -13.06 4.13 20.50
N PRO A 151 -11.74 3.91 20.45
CA PRO A 151 -11.21 2.78 19.72
C PRO A 151 -11.83 1.49 20.28
N PHE A 152 -12.08 0.54 19.38
CA PHE A 152 -12.70 -0.77 19.69
C PHE A 152 -11.72 -1.61 20.53
N THR A 153 -11.40 -1.15 21.74
CA THR A 153 -10.59 -1.86 22.71
C THR A 153 -11.53 -2.36 23.80
N ARG A 154 -11.59 -3.67 23.95
CA ARG A 154 -12.34 -4.41 24.98
C ARG A 154 -11.95 -4.03 26.41
N SER A 155 -10.94 -3.20 26.58
CA SER A 155 -10.40 -2.69 27.83
C SER A 155 -10.16 -1.19 27.67
N GLY A 156 -10.88 -0.35 28.39
CA GLY A 156 -10.85 1.13 28.32
C GLY A 156 -9.49 1.81 28.57
N ARG A 157 -8.39 1.13 28.28
CA ARG A 157 -7.01 1.67 28.26
C ARG A 157 -6.67 2.06 26.82
N GLU A 158 -6.19 3.26 26.63
CA GLU A 158 -5.61 3.70 25.37
C GLU A 158 -4.51 2.74 24.92
N ALA A 159 -4.61 2.18 23.72
CA ALA A 159 -3.63 1.22 23.23
C ALA A 159 -2.26 1.89 23.11
N ARG A 160 -1.21 1.24 23.61
CA ARG A 160 0.17 1.70 23.46
C ARG A 160 0.46 1.97 21.99
N ASN A 161 1.09 3.10 21.68
CA ASN A 161 1.31 3.57 20.29
C ASN A 161 0.02 3.83 19.46
N GLY A 162 -1.14 3.93 20.07
CA GLY A 162 -2.41 4.27 19.42
C GLY A 162 -3.04 3.16 18.57
N ILE A 163 -2.45 1.96 18.52
CA ILE A 163 -2.98 0.77 17.84
C ILE A 163 -2.80 -0.45 18.73
N SER A 164 -3.81 -1.33 18.80
CA SER A 164 -3.74 -2.60 19.54
C SER A 164 -3.23 -3.74 18.66
N TYR A 165 -2.80 -4.85 19.25
CA TYR A 165 -2.40 -6.06 18.52
C TYR A 165 -3.53 -6.63 17.67
N TRP A 166 -4.76 -6.60 18.18
CA TRP A 166 -5.94 -7.03 17.43
C TRP A 166 -6.19 -6.15 16.19
N GLN A 167 -6.14 -4.82 16.36
CA GLN A 167 -6.27 -3.91 15.24
C GLN A 167 -5.15 -4.11 14.21
N ALA A 168 -3.91 -4.31 14.65
CA ALA A 168 -2.77 -4.61 13.77
C ALA A 168 -3.02 -5.92 12.99
N PHE A 169 -3.53 -6.96 13.63
CA PHE A 169 -3.88 -8.23 12.98
C PHE A 169 -4.99 -8.05 11.92
N VAL A 170 -6.06 -7.32 12.24
CA VAL A 170 -7.16 -7.05 11.31
C VAL A 170 -6.70 -6.19 10.14
N VAL A 171 -5.83 -5.20 10.37
CA VAL A 171 -5.18 -4.43 9.28
C VAL A 171 -4.33 -5.35 8.40
N GLY A 172 -3.66 -6.35 8.99
CA GLY A 172 -2.95 -7.40 8.28
C GLY A 172 -3.86 -8.26 7.40
N ILE A 173 -5.09 -8.57 7.84
CA ILE A 173 -6.10 -9.23 6.98
C ILE A 173 -6.44 -8.33 5.78
N GLY A 174 -6.65 -7.03 6.00
CA GLY A 174 -6.85 -6.07 4.92
C GLY A 174 -5.70 -6.07 3.92
N GLN A 175 -4.45 -6.10 4.39
CA GLN A 175 -3.28 -6.20 3.52
C GLN A 175 -3.22 -7.54 2.76
N ALA A 176 -3.59 -8.63 3.40
CA ALA A 176 -3.63 -9.96 2.76
C ALA A 176 -4.65 -9.99 1.60
N LEU A 177 -5.80 -9.34 1.74
CA LEU A 177 -6.75 -9.17 0.63
C LEU A 177 -6.14 -8.34 -0.51
N ALA A 178 -5.32 -7.36 -0.20
CA ALA A 178 -4.66 -6.50 -1.18
C ALA A 178 -3.42 -7.14 -1.86
N VAL A 179 -3.19 -8.43 -1.68
CA VAL A 179 -2.31 -9.25 -2.55
C VAL A 179 -2.92 -9.39 -3.95
N ALA A 180 -4.26 -9.27 -4.06
CA ALA A 180 -4.95 -9.27 -5.34
C ALA A 180 -4.48 -8.13 -6.25
N PRO A 181 -4.02 -8.40 -7.50
CA PRO A 181 -3.61 -7.37 -8.44
C PRO A 181 -4.74 -6.37 -8.70
N GLY A 182 -4.41 -5.08 -8.71
CA GLY A 182 -5.41 -4.02 -8.89
C GLY A 182 -6.10 -3.53 -7.62
N LEU A 183 -6.05 -4.23 -6.49
CA LEU A 183 -6.54 -3.74 -5.22
C LEU A 183 -5.49 -2.84 -4.55
N SER A 184 -5.89 -1.64 -4.12
CA SER A 184 -4.96 -0.71 -3.49
C SER A 184 -4.51 -1.20 -2.12
N ARG A 185 -3.23 -1.52 -1.98
CA ARG A 185 -2.62 -1.97 -0.72
C ARG A 185 -2.72 -0.89 0.37
N SER A 186 -2.27 0.32 0.05
CA SER A 186 -2.36 1.47 0.96
C SER A 186 -3.82 1.84 1.27
N GLY A 187 -4.70 1.81 0.26
CA GLY A 187 -6.13 2.07 0.44
C GLY A 187 -6.79 1.09 1.39
N THR A 188 -6.57 -0.20 1.19
CA THR A 188 -7.19 -1.26 1.99
C THR A 188 -6.68 -1.26 3.43
N THR A 189 -5.37 -1.13 3.66
CA THR A 189 -4.81 -1.10 5.01
C THR A 189 -5.25 0.13 5.80
N ILE A 190 -5.21 1.32 5.18
CA ILE A 190 -5.68 2.56 5.82
C ILE A 190 -7.18 2.46 6.12
N ALA A 191 -8.00 2.05 5.16
CA ALA A 191 -9.44 1.92 5.34
C ALA A 191 -9.78 0.93 6.46
N THR A 192 -9.16 -0.25 6.47
CA THR A 192 -9.39 -1.28 7.50
C THR A 192 -9.06 -0.75 8.90
N GLY A 193 -7.92 -0.07 9.05
CA GLY A 193 -7.53 0.48 10.36
C GLY A 193 -8.46 1.60 10.84
N LEU A 194 -8.92 2.47 9.95
CA LEU A 194 -9.88 3.53 10.29
C LEU A 194 -11.25 2.95 10.67
N ILE A 195 -11.71 1.93 9.96
CA ILE A 195 -12.95 1.19 10.30
C ILE A 195 -12.83 0.55 11.69
N CYS A 196 -11.63 0.05 12.04
CA CYS A 196 -11.34 -0.50 13.38
C CYS A 196 -11.14 0.59 14.46
N GLY A 197 -11.33 1.88 14.14
CA GLY A 197 -11.23 2.99 15.09
C GLY A 197 -9.80 3.46 15.40
N VAL A 198 -8.81 3.09 14.59
CA VAL A 198 -7.46 3.64 14.71
C VAL A 198 -7.44 5.10 14.24
N LYS A 199 -6.79 6.00 14.96
CA LYS A 199 -6.67 7.41 14.59
C LYS A 199 -5.93 7.56 13.25
N ARG A 200 -6.32 8.52 12.42
CA ARG A 200 -5.76 8.75 11.06
C ARG A 200 -4.25 8.93 11.05
N GLU A 201 -3.72 9.70 12.01
CA GLU A 201 -2.28 9.96 12.12
C GLU A 201 -1.48 8.68 12.39
N VAL A 202 -1.99 7.84 13.31
CA VAL A 202 -1.39 6.55 13.67
C VAL A 202 -1.47 5.61 12.47
N MET A 203 -2.65 5.54 11.84
CA MET A 203 -2.88 4.59 10.75
C MET A 203 -2.05 4.90 9.51
N ALA A 204 -1.88 6.20 9.16
CA ALA A 204 -1.02 6.60 8.05
C ALA A 204 0.42 6.10 8.26
N GLN A 205 1.00 6.34 9.44
CA GLN A 205 2.37 5.90 9.73
C GLN A 205 2.46 4.36 9.81
N PHE A 206 1.51 3.70 10.48
CA PHE A 206 1.51 2.25 10.63
C PHE A 206 1.40 1.54 9.28
N SER A 207 0.47 1.98 8.42
CA SER A 207 0.26 1.39 7.09
C SER A 207 1.53 1.44 6.24
N PHE A 208 2.22 2.58 6.18
CA PHE A 208 3.44 2.69 5.38
C PHE A 208 4.60 1.87 5.94
N LEU A 209 4.77 1.83 7.26
CA LEU A 209 5.85 1.05 7.88
C LEU A 209 5.60 -0.45 7.80
N MET A 210 4.34 -0.91 7.97
CA MET A 210 4.02 -2.33 7.85
C MET A 210 4.19 -2.84 6.43
N VAL A 211 3.82 -2.05 5.42
CA VAL A 211 3.92 -2.42 4.00
C VAL A 211 5.38 -2.54 3.54
N LEU A 212 6.32 -1.83 4.17
CA LEU A 212 7.74 -1.97 3.85
C LEU A 212 8.26 -3.40 4.03
N VAL A 213 7.78 -4.13 5.04
CA VAL A 213 8.29 -5.47 5.35
C VAL A 213 8.07 -6.46 4.19
N PRO A 214 6.83 -6.67 3.69
CA PRO A 214 6.62 -7.59 2.58
C PRO A 214 7.25 -7.09 1.28
N ILE A 215 7.24 -5.78 1.00
CA ILE A 215 7.85 -5.24 -0.22
C ILE A 215 9.39 -5.44 -0.20
N LEU A 216 10.05 -5.15 0.91
CA LEU A 216 11.50 -5.42 1.05
C LEU A 216 11.78 -6.92 0.97
N GLY A 217 10.92 -7.76 1.53
CA GLY A 217 11.03 -9.22 1.42
C GLY A 217 10.92 -9.70 -0.02
N GLU A 218 9.95 -9.22 -0.78
CA GLU A 218 9.75 -9.54 -2.20
C GLU A 218 10.95 -9.08 -3.04
N GLN A 219 11.38 -7.82 -2.88
CA GLN A 219 12.56 -7.30 -3.58
C GLN A 219 13.85 -8.06 -3.24
N PHE A 220 13.99 -8.50 -1.99
CA PHE A 220 15.14 -9.30 -1.59
C PHE A 220 15.13 -10.69 -2.26
N LEU A 221 13.97 -11.34 -2.34
CA LEU A 221 13.83 -12.63 -3.03
C LEU A 221 14.11 -12.49 -4.53
N ASP A 222 13.65 -11.41 -5.17
CA ASP A 222 13.90 -11.16 -6.58
C ASP A 222 15.40 -10.88 -6.83
N LEU A 223 16.06 -10.14 -5.94
CA LEU A 223 17.50 -9.95 -6.00
C LEU A 223 18.27 -11.28 -5.87
N LEU A 224 17.81 -12.19 -5.00
CA LEU A 224 18.43 -13.51 -4.87
C LEU A 224 18.29 -14.34 -6.15
N LYS A 225 17.15 -14.29 -6.86
CA LYS A 225 16.97 -14.95 -8.16
C LYS A 225 17.94 -14.41 -9.21
N VAL A 226 18.15 -13.09 -9.24
CA VAL A 226 19.11 -12.45 -10.15
C VAL A 226 20.54 -12.89 -9.84
N VAL A 227 20.95 -12.89 -8.56
CA VAL A 227 22.29 -13.31 -8.13
C VAL A 227 22.50 -14.81 -8.37
N GLY A 228 21.44 -15.63 -8.21
CA GLY A 228 21.44 -17.06 -8.48
C GLY A 228 21.54 -17.43 -9.97
N GLY A 229 21.36 -16.44 -10.87
CA GLY A 229 21.38 -16.67 -12.33
C GLY A 229 20.04 -17.14 -12.90
N ASP A 230 18.99 -17.22 -12.07
CA ASP A 230 17.64 -17.64 -12.47
C ASP A 230 16.84 -16.51 -13.15
N ALA A 231 17.33 -15.27 -13.06
CA ALA A 231 16.76 -14.09 -13.70
C ALA A 231 17.81 -13.14 -14.21
N VAL A 232 17.55 -12.44 -15.31
CA VAL A 232 18.44 -11.42 -15.88
C VAL A 232 17.94 -10.04 -15.48
N LEU A 233 18.81 -9.22 -14.92
CA LEU A 233 18.48 -7.82 -14.61
C LEU A 233 18.04 -7.10 -15.90
N GLY A 234 16.79 -6.67 -15.91
CA GLY A 234 16.26 -5.83 -17.00
C GLY A 234 15.62 -6.56 -18.18
N GLY A 235 15.58 -7.92 -18.22
CA GLY A 235 14.72 -8.70 -19.13
C GLY A 235 14.60 -8.20 -20.59
N GLY A 236 15.67 -7.65 -21.17
CA GLY A 236 15.65 -7.07 -22.52
C GLY A 236 15.25 -5.58 -22.58
N VAL A 237 14.96 -4.94 -21.44
CA VAL A 237 14.69 -3.49 -21.38
C VAL A 237 16.03 -2.72 -21.40
N SER A 238 16.13 -1.70 -22.25
CA SER A 238 17.32 -0.85 -22.31
C SER A 238 17.67 -0.25 -20.94
N PRO A 239 18.96 -0.25 -20.54
CA PRO A 239 19.41 0.39 -19.29
C PRO A 239 18.98 1.86 -19.16
N LEU A 240 18.88 2.58 -20.27
CA LEU A 240 18.39 3.95 -20.30
C LEU A 240 16.92 4.04 -19.87
N CYS A 241 16.08 3.09 -20.32
CA CYS A 241 14.67 3.04 -19.94
C CYS A 241 14.51 2.68 -18.45
N LEU A 242 15.30 1.72 -17.96
CA LEU A 242 15.30 1.35 -16.54
C LEU A 242 15.71 2.55 -15.66
N ALA A 243 16.78 3.26 -16.05
CA ALA A 243 17.24 4.45 -15.33
C ALA A 243 16.21 5.59 -15.36
N ALA A 244 15.60 5.86 -16.52
CA ALA A 244 14.57 6.89 -16.65
C ALA A 244 13.33 6.58 -15.77
N GLY A 245 12.84 5.35 -15.84
CA GLY A 245 11.71 4.89 -15.01
C GLY A 245 12.04 4.93 -13.53
N PHE A 246 13.22 4.44 -13.13
CA PHE A 246 13.67 4.45 -11.75
C PHE A 246 13.75 5.87 -11.17
N ILE A 247 14.44 6.79 -11.86
CA ILE A 247 14.60 8.19 -11.40
C ILE A 247 13.24 8.87 -11.31
N ALA A 248 12.37 8.68 -12.31
CA ALA A 248 11.03 9.24 -12.31
C ALA A 248 10.19 8.70 -11.13
N ALA A 249 10.19 7.39 -10.91
CA ALA A 249 9.47 6.74 -9.82
C ALA A 249 10.03 7.16 -8.44
N PHE A 250 11.36 7.27 -8.31
CA PHE A 250 12.00 7.70 -7.07
C PHE A 250 11.62 9.13 -6.69
N ILE A 251 11.76 10.09 -7.62
CA ILE A 251 11.48 11.51 -7.36
C ILE A 251 9.99 11.73 -7.10
N SER A 252 9.13 11.23 -7.99
CA SER A 252 7.68 11.35 -7.82
C SER A 252 7.20 10.62 -6.56
N GLY A 253 7.79 9.47 -6.23
CA GLY A 253 7.54 8.71 -5.02
C GLY A 253 7.90 9.46 -3.74
N LEU A 254 9.04 10.15 -3.69
CA LEU A 254 9.42 11.01 -2.57
C LEU A 254 8.38 12.10 -2.31
N LEU A 255 7.91 12.75 -3.37
CA LEU A 255 6.90 13.80 -3.28
C LEU A 255 5.54 13.24 -2.86
N ALA A 256 5.10 12.17 -3.51
CA ALA A 256 3.81 11.54 -3.23
C ALA A 256 3.74 10.95 -1.81
N CYS A 257 4.81 10.30 -1.34
CA CYS A 257 4.88 9.75 0.02
C CYS A 257 4.73 10.85 1.09
N LYS A 258 5.45 11.96 0.94
CA LYS A 258 5.32 13.12 1.85
C LYS A 258 3.92 13.74 1.79
N ALA A 259 3.40 13.94 0.58
CA ALA A 259 2.07 14.51 0.37
C ALA A 259 0.98 13.61 0.98
N MET A 260 1.09 12.28 0.80
CA MET A 260 0.08 11.33 1.28
C MET A 260 -0.02 11.31 2.81
N ILE A 261 1.09 11.40 3.53
CA ILE A 261 1.07 11.49 5.00
C ILE A 261 0.27 12.73 5.45
N ALA A 262 0.43 13.86 4.77
CA ALA A 262 -0.32 15.07 5.05
C ALA A 262 -1.80 14.96 4.64
N LEU A 263 -2.07 14.32 3.50
CA LEU A 263 -3.42 14.13 2.98
C LEU A 263 -4.26 13.19 3.86
N VAL A 264 -3.74 12.05 4.28
CA VAL A 264 -4.48 11.11 5.16
C VAL A 264 -4.87 11.76 6.48
N ARG A 265 -4.04 12.67 6.99
CA ARG A 265 -4.34 13.40 8.22
C ARG A 265 -5.48 14.40 8.07
N LYS A 266 -5.61 15.07 6.92
CA LYS A 266 -6.48 16.23 6.73
C LYS A 266 -7.63 16.00 5.76
N ALA A 267 -7.43 15.22 4.71
CA ALA A 267 -8.41 15.03 3.65
C ALA A 267 -9.37 13.86 3.94
N LYS A 268 -10.55 13.94 3.35
CA LYS A 268 -11.48 12.80 3.30
C LYS A 268 -10.98 11.80 2.27
N LEU A 269 -10.92 10.53 2.63
CA LEU A 269 -10.54 9.44 1.72
C LEU A 269 -11.58 9.23 0.62
N SER A 270 -12.80 9.71 0.82
CA SER A 270 -13.87 9.69 -0.18
C SER A 270 -13.52 10.39 -1.50
N TRP A 271 -12.57 11.35 -1.52
CA TRP A 271 -12.08 11.94 -2.77
C TRP A 271 -11.31 10.94 -3.62
N PHE A 272 -10.49 10.10 -2.97
CA PHE A 272 -9.82 9.00 -3.67
C PHE A 272 -10.80 7.91 -4.11
N ALA A 273 -11.86 7.68 -3.32
CA ALA A 273 -12.94 6.78 -3.70
C ALA A 273 -13.64 7.25 -4.99
N LEU A 274 -13.95 8.54 -5.09
CA LEU A 274 -14.53 9.12 -6.31
C LEU A 274 -13.58 8.95 -7.50
N TYR A 275 -12.29 9.19 -7.32
CA TYR A 275 -11.28 8.98 -8.35
C TYR A 275 -11.25 7.50 -8.81
N CYS A 276 -11.18 6.55 -7.88
CA CYS A 276 -11.18 5.11 -8.21
C CYS A 276 -12.46 4.70 -8.95
N LEU A 277 -13.62 5.24 -8.55
CA LEU A 277 -14.90 5.01 -9.21
C LEU A 277 -14.86 5.50 -10.66
N VAL A 278 -14.40 6.73 -10.89
CA VAL A 278 -14.31 7.31 -12.26
C VAL A 278 -13.38 6.48 -13.13
N VAL A 279 -12.19 6.11 -12.63
CA VAL A 279 -11.24 5.28 -13.39
C VAL A 279 -11.83 3.91 -13.68
N ALA A 280 -12.50 3.27 -12.71
CA ALA A 280 -13.17 1.98 -12.94
C ALA A 280 -14.26 2.06 -14.01
N VAL A 281 -15.09 3.10 -14.00
CA VAL A 281 -16.12 3.33 -15.02
C VAL A 281 -15.49 3.52 -16.40
N LEU A 282 -14.41 4.29 -16.49
CA LEU A 282 -13.68 4.48 -17.76
C LEU A 282 -13.11 3.14 -18.28
N ILE A 283 -12.55 2.30 -17.41
CA ILE A 283 -12.10 0.96 -17.80
C ILE A 283 -13.27 0.16 -18.40
N PHE A 284 -14.43 0.10 -17.74
CA PHE A 284 -15.57 -0.69 -18.23
C PHE A 284 -16.18 -0.15 -19.54
N ILE A 285 -15.95 1.12 -19.89
CA ILE A 285 -16.42 1.70 -21.13
C ILE A 285 -15.44 1.43 -22.29
N PHE A 286 -14.13 1.42 -22.01
CA PHE A 286 -13.09 1.43 -23.05
C PHE A 286 -12.26 0.13 -23.12
N ALA A 287 -12.33 -0.75 -22.12
CA ALA A 287 -11.70 -2.07 -22.13
C ALA A 287 -12.70 -3.17 -22.45
#